data_d4c110aa91a84c2f86e938addaabfca8
#
_entry.id   d4c110aa91a84c2f86e938addaabfca8
#
_cell.length_a   1.000
_cell.length_b   1.000
_cell.length_c   1.000
_cell.angle_alpha   90.00
_cell.angle_beta   90.00
_cell.angle_gamma   90.00
#
_symmetry.space_group_name_H-M   'P 1'
#
loop_
_entity.id
_entity.type
_entity.pdbx_description
1 polymer ?
#
loop_
_entity_poly.entity_id
_entity_poly.type
_entity_poly.pdbx_seq_one_letter_code
_entity_poly.pdbx_strand_id
1 'polypeptide(L)'
;SQSPQPDQEKELAAGGHLLHIIRQSIMRDRHYGLTQLYNDFHNPQNEVGGILRMRDVQKSLDYAMLAAYGWNGINLEHDFYPLPYLSPNDNIRYTISESARIEILRRLAQLNRQRWQEEQEAEK
;
A
#
# COMPACT_ATOMS: atom_id res chain seq x y z
N SER A 1 7.89 4.95 -20.84
CA SER A 1 6.86 4.12 -20.29
C SER A 1 7.02 3.93 -18.78
N GLN A 2 5.93 3.98 -18.06
CA GLN A 2 5.91 3.88 -16.61
C GLN A 2 5.36 2.52 -16.13
N SER A 3 5.44 1.50 -16.95
CA SER A 3 5.10 0.15 -16.56
C SER A 3 6.23 -0.46 -15.73
N PRO A 4 5.91 -1.31 -14.74
CA PRO A 4 6.94 -1.97 -13.93
C PRO A 4 7.90 -2.80 -14.80
N GLN A 5 9.18 -2.77 -14.44
CA GLN A 5 10.19 -3.62 -15.06
C GLN A 5 10.10 -5.05 -14.51
N PRO A 6 10.58 -6.08 -15.24
CA PRO A 6 10.50 -7.47 -14.77
C PRO A 6 11.10 -7.71 -13.39
N ASP A 7 12.24 -7.06 -13.07
CA ASP A 7 12.86 -7.20 -11.75
C ASP A 7 12.02 -6.58 -10.66
N GLN A 8 11.35 -5.45 -10.95
CA GLN A 8 10.44 -4.78 -10.03
C GLN A 8 9.18 -5.61 -9.80
N GLU A 9 8.67 -6.28 -10.84
CA GLU A 9 7.53 -7.18 -10.72
C GLU A 9 7.86 -8.34 -9.79
N LYS A 10 9.08 -8.92 -9.89
CA LYS A 10 9.53 -9.99 -8.98
C LYS A 10 9.62 -9.49 -7.55
N GLU A 11 10.14 -8.29 -7.35
CA GLU A 11 10.25 -7.69 -6.02
C GLU A 11 8.88 -7.49 -5.39
N LEU A 12 7.91 -6.97 -6.15
CA LEU A 12 6.54 -6.78 -5.69
C LEU A 12 5.87 -8.12 -5.35
N ALA A 13 6.07 -9.15 -6.18
CA ALA A 13 5.53 -10.47 -5.95
C ALA A 13 6.13 -11.11 -4.70
N ALA A 14 7.45 -10.98 -4.49
CA ALA A 14 8.14 -11.50 -3.31
C ALA A 14 7.66 -10.80 -2.04
N GLY A 15 7.47 -9.47 -2.08
CA GLY A 15 6.94 -8.70 -0.95
C GLY A 15 5.51 -9.10 -0.60
N GLY A 16 4.65 -9.27 -1.61
CA GLY A 16 3.28 -9.74 -1.42
C GLY A 16 3.21 -11.13 -0.81
N HIS A 17 4.10 -12.03 -1.25
CA HIS A 17 4.19 -13.39 -0.70
C HIS A 17 4.64 -13.35 0.77
N LEU A 18 5.64 -12.54 1.09
CA LEU A 18 6.11 -12.36 2.48
C LEU A 18 5.00 -11.84 3.38
N LEU A 19 4.25 -10.83 2.92
CA LEU A 19 3.12 -10.29 3.66
C LEU A 19 2.06 -11.36 3.94
N HIS A 20 1.76 -12.19 2.94
CA HIS A 20 0.83 -13.32 3.08
C HIS A 20 1.31 -14.30 4.17
N ILE A 21 2.60 -14.68 4.15
CA ILE A 21 3.18 -15.58 5.14
C ILE A 21 3.07 -14.99 6.54
N ILE A 22 3.38 -13.72 6.71
CA ILE A 22 3.29 -13.03 8.01
C ILE A 22 1.85 -13.04 8.51
N ARG A 23 0.88 -12.72 7.67
CA ARG A 23 -0.53 -12.75 8.03
C ARG A 23 -0.98 -14.14 8.48
N GLN A 24 -0.60 -15.18 7.73
CA GLN A 24 -0.97 -16.56 8.08
C GLN A 24 -0.36 -16.97 9.41
N SER A 25 0.88 -16.60 9.66
CA SER A 25 1.57 -16.90 10.92
C SER A 25 0.87 -16.24 12.11
N ILE A 26 0.51 -14.95 12.00
CA ILE A 26 -0.18 -14.23 13.08
C ILE A 26 -1.54 -14.85 13.36
N MET A 27 -2.33 -15.13 12.32
CA MET A 27 -3.66 -15.72 12.49
C MET A 27 -3.59 -17.10 13.14
N ARG A 28 -2.60 -17.92 12.77
CA ARG A 28 -2.39 -19.24 13.38
C ARG A 28 -1.98 -19.12 14.85
N ASP A 29 -1.01 -18.28 15.15
CA ASP A 29 -0.46 -18.15 16.49
C ASP A 29 -1.45 -17.56 17.48
N ARG A 30 -2.35 -16.69 17.00
CA ARG A 30 -3.34 -16.00 17.83
C ARG A 30 -4.74 -16.58 17.72
N HIS A 31 -4.95 -17.57 16.85
CA HIS A 31 -6.25 -18.25 16.66
C HIS A 31 -7.38 -17.29 16.30
N TYR A 32 -7.14 -16.35 15.39
CA TYR A 32 -8.16 -15.40 14.96
C TYR A 32 -8.13 -15.18 13.42
N GLY A 33 -9.21 -14.58 12.90
CA GLY A 33 -9.39 -14.38 11.47
C GLY A 33 -8.91 -13.02 10.97
N LEU A 34 -9.18 -12.75 9.68
CA LEU A 34 -8.72 -11.53 9.00
C LEU A 34 -9.26 -10.25 9.63
N THR A 35 -10.50 -10.23 10.07
CA THR A 35 -11.09 -9.03 10.68
C THR A 35 -10.29 -8.58 11.90
N GLN A 36 -9.99 -9.52 12.78
CA GLN A 36 -9.23 -9.21 13.99
C GLN A 36 -7.78 -8.86 13.67
N LEU A 37 -7.19 -9.55 12.68
CA LEU A 37 -5.84 -9.23 12.21
C LEU A 37 -5.73 -7.77 11.76
N TYR A 38 -6.66 -7.30 10.94
CA TYR A 38 -6.62 -5.93 10.46
C TYR A 38 -7.04 -4.91 11.52
N ASN A 39 -7.90 -5.28 12.47
CA ASN A 39 -8.16 -4.44 13.64
C ASN A 39 -6.87 -4.20 14.43
N ASP A 40 -6.08 -5.25 14.64
CA ASP A 40 -4.78 -5.13 15.31
C ASP A 40 -3.78 -4.32 14.48
N PHE A 41 -3.75 -4.54 13.17
CA PHE A 41 -2.86 -3.82 12.24
C PHE A 41 -3.11 -2.31 12.27
N HIS A 42 -4.36 -1.89 12.36
CA HIS A 42 -4.75 -0.49 12.40
C HIS A 42 -4.85 0.09 13.81
N ASN A 43 -4.52 -0.69 14.82
CA ASN A 43 -4.55 -0.22 16.20
C ASN A 43 -3.16 0.29 16.60
N PRO A 44 -3.00 1.63 16.84
CA PRO A 44 -1.69 2.19 17.18
C PRO A 44 -1.14 1.70 18.51
N GLN A 45 -1.99 1.17 19.39
CA GLN A 45 -1.57 0.61 20.67
C GLN A 45 -1.02 -0.81 20.54
N ASN A 46 -1.24 -1.49 19.42
CA ASN A 46 -0.76 -2.84 19.22
C ASN A 46 0.65 -2.82 18.62
N GLU A 47 1.64 -3.18 19.43
CA GLU A 47 3.05 -3.22 19.08
C GLU A 47 3.64 -4.62 19.14
N VAL A 48 2.81 -5.63 18.95
CA VAL A 48 3.28 -7.02 18.89
C VAL A 48 4.19 -7.21 17.66
N GLY A 49 5.28 -7.97 17.83
CA GLY A 49 6.32 -8.11 16.82
C GLY A 49 5.82 -8.49 15.43
N GLY A 50 4.87 -9.44 15.33
CA GLY A 50 4.29 -9.82 14.04
C GLY A 50 3.52 -8.67 13.38
N ILE A 51 2.78 -7.88 14.16
CA ILE A 51 2.02 -6.73 13.65
C ILE A 51 2.99 -5.63 13.22
N LEU A 52 4.03 -5.35 13.99
CA LEU A 52 5.06 -4.38 13.60
C LEU A 52 5.73 -4.78 12.30
N ARG A 53 6.07 -6.04 12.15
CA ARG A 53 6.68 -6.56 10.93
C ARG A 53 5.73 -6.46 9.74
N MET A 54 4.44 -6.71 9.94
CA MET A 54 3.42 -6.57 8.89
C MET A 54 3.36 -5.12 8.40
N ARG A 55 3.41 -4.14 9.31
CA ARG A 55 3.43 -2.72 8.95
C ARG A 55 4.69 -2.36 8.15
N ASP A 56 5.86 -2.87 8.56
CA ASP A 56 7.11 -2.62 7.85
C ASP A 56 7.09 -3.19 6.44
N VAL A 57 6.57 -4.40 6.26
CA VAL A 57 6.45 -5.02 4.94
C VAL A 57 5.47 -4.25 4.07
N GLN A 58 4.35 -3.82 4.62
CA GLN A 58 3.36 -3.02 3.87
C GLN A 58 3.99 -1.71 3.40
N LYS A 59 4.73 -1.03 4.27
CA LYS A 59 5.44 0.20 3.93
C LYS A 59 6.45 -0.04 2.80
N SER A 60 7.22 -1.11 2.89
CA SER A 60 8.21 -1.46 1.86
C SER A 60 7.53 -1.75 0.51
N LEU A 61 6.38 -2.44 0.52
CA LEU A 61 5.61 -2.71 -0.68
C LEU A 61 5.10 -1.43 -1.33
N ASP A 62 4.61 -0.49 -0.53
CA ASP A 62 4.11 0.79 -1.04
C ASP A 62 5.22 1.58 -1.73
N TYR A 63 6.43 1.62 -1.15
CA TYR A 63 7.58 2.26 -1.79
C TYR A 63 8.07 1.50 -3.03
N ALA A 64 8.04 0.18 -3.01
CA ALA A 64 8.39 -0.62 -4.18
C ALA A 64 7.43 -0.37 -5.35
N MET A 65 6.15 -0.18 -5.06
CA MET A 65 5.16 0.17 -6.07
C MET A 65 5.48 1.52 -6.72
N LEU A 66 5.83 2.54 -5.93
CA LEU A 66 6.23 3.84 -6.44
C LEU A 66 7.47 3.73 -7.33
N ALA A 67 8.46 2.96 -6.89
CA ALA A 67 9.69 2.74 -7.66
C ALA A 67 9.39 2.09 -9.01
N ALA A 68 8.43 1.14 -9.04
CA ALA A 68 8.01 0.47 -10.27
C ALA A 68 7.43 1.44 -11.29
N TYR A 69 6.77 2.51 -10.83
CA TYR A 69 6.26 3.57 -11.71
C TYR A 69 7.30 4.68 -11.96
N GLY A 70 8.48 4.59 -11.37
CA GLY A 70 9.50 5.64 -11.50
C GLY A 70 9.19 6.90 -10.69
N TRP A 71 8.28 6.84 -9.73
CA TRP A 71 7.86 7.98 -8.92
C TRP A 71 8.66 8.05 -7.62
N ASN A 72 9.97 8.17 -7.74
CA ASN A 72 10.86 8.29 -6.60
C ASN A 72 10.74 9.69 -5.99
N GLY A 73 11.00 9.79 -4.69
CA GLY A 73 11.01 11.07 -4.01
C GLY A 73 9.69 11.48 -3.37
N ILE A 74 8.62 10.68 -3.51
CA ILE A 74 7.39 10.91 -2.76
C ILE A 74 7.58 10.32 -1.35
N ASN A 75 7.41 11.17 -0.34
CA ASN A 75 7.38 10.69 1.05
C ASN A 75 5.96 10.27 1.39
N LEU A 76 5.74 8.99 1.63
CA LEU A 76 4.41 8.45 1.88
C LEU A 76 3.90 8.74 3.29
N GLU A 77 4.81 8.99 4.23
CA GLU A 77 4.46 9.40 5.60
C GLU A 77 3.50 8.40 6.27
N HIS A 78 3.83 7.11 6.23
CA HIS A 78 3.02 6.07 6.87
C HIS A 78 2.84 6.36 8.35
N ASP A 79 1.58 6.37 8.78
CA ASP A 79 1.23 6.58 10.19
C ASP A 79 -0.24 6.18 10.37
N PHE A 80 -0.75 6.42 11.56
CA PHE A 80 -2.16 6.18 11.87
C PHE A 80 -2.95 7.47 11.65
N TYR A 81 -3.90 7.42 10.73
CA TYR A 81 -4.70 8.60 10.37
C TYR A 81 -6.19 8.33 10.55
N PRO A 82 -6.95 9.30 11.06
CA PRO A 82 -8.40 9.22 11.04
C PRO A 82 -8.92 9.49 9.64
N LEU A 83 -9.73 8.57 9.11
CA LEU A 83 -10.30 8.71 7.77
C LEU A 83 -11.74 9.23 7.88
N PRO A 84 -12.04 10.41 7.30
CA PRO A 84 -13.33 11.09 7.52
C PRO A 84 -14.54 10.35 6.93
N TYR A 85 -14.32 9.46 5.98
CA TYR A 85 -15.41 8.67 5.38
C TYR A 85 -15.74 7.40 6.15
N LEU A 86 -15.02 7.10 7.24
CA LEU A 86 -15.30 5.97 8.11
C LEU A 86 -16.05 6.41 9.36
N SER A 87 -16.64 5.44 10.08
CA SER A 87 -17.35 5.69 11.33
C SER A 87 -16.44 6.38 12.35
N PRO A 88 -16.89 7.45 13.04
CA PRO A 88 -16.04 8.15 14.02
C PRO A 88 -15.48 7.26 15.13
N ASN A 89 -16.15 6.15 15.45
CA ASN A 89 -15.72 5.21 16.49
C ASN A 89 -14.69 4.21 16.01
N ASP A 90 -14.46 4.10 14.68
CA ASP A 90 -13.54 3.13 14.09
C ASP A 90 -13.02 3.69 12.77
N ASN A 91 -12.32 4.82 12.85
CA ASN A 91 -11.83 5.51 11.66
C ASN A 91 -10.31 5.58 11.55
N ILE A 92 -9.57 5.07 12.54
CA ILE A 92 -8.11 5.10 12.50
C ILE A 92 -7.58 3.99 11.60
N ARG A 93 -6.68 4.34 10.68
CA ARG A 93 -6.03 3.37 9.79
C ARG A 93 -4.55 3.66 9.68
N TYR A 94 -3.75 2.59 9.66
CA TYR A 94 -2.34 2.68 9.33
C TYR A 94 -2.22 2.75 7.81
N THR A 95 -1.82 3.91 7.29
CA THR A 95 -1.80 4.16 5.86
C THR A 95 -0.88 5.35 5.53
N ILE A 96 -0.85 5.73 4.26
CA ILE A 96 -0.10 6.90 3.79
C ILE A 96 -0.85 8.19 4.16
N SER A 97 -0.12 9.32 4.15
CA SER A 97 -0.73 10.62 4.43
C SER A 97 -1.70 11.04 3.32
N GLU A 98 -2.60 11.94 3.65
CA GLU A 98 -3.56 12.50 2.69
C GLU A 98 -2.84 13.24 1.55
N SER A 99 -1.79 13.99 1.86
CA SER A 99 -1.01 14.69 0.84
C SER A 99 -0.31 13.72 -0.10
N ALA A 100 0.23 12.60 0.41
CA ALA A 100 0.82 11.57 -0.43
C ALA A 100 -0.23 10.90 -1.32
N ARG A 101 -1.39 10.60 -0.76
CA ARG A 101 -2.50 9.99 -1.50
C ARG A 101 -2.94 10.90 -2.66
N ILE A 102 -3.10 12.18 -2.41
CA ILE A 102 -3.49 13.15 -3.44
C ILE A 102 -2.44 13.23 -4.55
N GLU A 103 -1.16 13.26 -4.19
CA GLU A 103 -0.07 13.30 -5.18
C GLU A 103 -0.07 12.06 -6.07
N ILE A 104 -0.26 10.87 -5.48
CA ILE A 104 -0.34 9.62 -6.24
C ILE A 104 -1.54 9.64 -7.18
N LEU A 105 -2.71 10.05 -6.70
CA LEU A 105 -3.91 10.13 -7.54
C LEU A 105 -3.72 11.11 -8.70
N ARG A 106 -3.07 12.23 -8.47
CA ARG A 106 -2.76 13.21 -9.52
C ARG A 106 -1.88 12.59 -10.59
N ARG A 107 -0.83 11.86 -10.21
CA ARG A 107 0.08 11.22 -11.15
C ARG A 107 -0.60 10.09 -11.92
N LEU A 108 -1.45 9.31 -11.27
CA LEU A 108 -2.24 8.27 -11.94
C LEU A 108 -3.20 8.86 -12.97
N ALA A 109 -3.84 9.99 -12.65
CA ALA A 109 -4.73 10.67 -13.59
C ALA A 109 -3.97 11.17 -14.82
N GLN A 110 -2.77 11.73 -14.62
CA GLN A 110 -1.89 12.15 -15.72
C GLN A 110 -1.48 10.97 -16.60
N LEU A 111 -1.08 9.86 -16.00
CA LEU A 111 -0.68 8.66 -16.71
C LEU A 111 -1.84 8.09 -17.53
N ASN A 112 -3.04 8.04 -16.97
CA ASN A 112 -4.22 7.55 -17.67
C ASN A 112 -4.56 8.42 -18.88
N ARG A 113 -4.45 9.75 -18.74
CA ARG A 113 -4.68 10.67 -19.87
C ARG A 113 -3.63 10.48 -20.96
N GLN A 114 -2.36 10.31 -20.59
CA GLN A 114 -1.29 10.08 -21.52
C GLN A 114 -1.51 8.78 -22.30
N ARG A 115 -1.88 7.70 -21.62
CA ARG A 115 -2.16 6.41 -22.26
C ARG A 115 -3.35 6.51 -23.21
N TRP A 116 -4.40 7.23 -22.82
CA TRP A 116 -5.56 7.45 -23.66
C TRP A 116 -5.17 8.21 -24.95
N GLN A 117 -4.37 9.26 -24.83
CA GLN A 117 -3.87 10.02 -25.99
C GLN A 117 -3.05 9.16 -26.92
N GLU A 118 -2.15 8.33 -26.40
CA GLU A 118 -1.35 7.39 -27.17
C GLU A 118 -2.23 6.39 -27.92
N GLU A 119 -3.27 5.87 -27.29
CA GLU A 119 -4.22 4.97 -27.93
C GLU A 119 -4.97 5.67 -29.07
N GLN A 120 -5.40 6.90 -28.87
CA GLN A 120 -6.09 7.68 -29.92
C GLN A 120 -5.17 7.94 -31.11
N GLU A 121 -3.91 8.24 -30.88
CA GLU A 121 -2.93 8.44 -31.94
C GLU A 121 -2.62 7.14 -32.69
N ALA A 122 -2.59 6.02 -32.00
CA ALA A 122 -2.36 4.70 -32.61
C ALA A 122 -3.50 4.27 -33.55
N GLU A 123 -4.72 4.74 -33.30
CA GLU A 123 -5.89 4.44 -34.14
C GLU A 123 -5.98 5.30 -35.41
N LYS A 124 -5.16 6.33 -35.50
CA LYS A 124 -5.07 7.16 -36.70
C LYS A 124 -4.08 6.54 -37.69
#